data_1c6336ea914818f0598861c456a2081b
#
_entry.id   1c6336ea914818f0598861c456a2081b
#
_cell.length_a   1.000
_cell.length_b   1.000
_cell.length_c   1.000
_cell.angle_alpha   90.00
_cell.angle_beta   90.00
_cell.angle_gamma   90.00
#
_symmetry.space_group_name_H-M   'P 1'
#
loop_
_entity.id
_entity.type
_entity.pdbx_description
1 polymer ?
#
loop_
_entity_poly.entity_id
_entity_poly.type
_entity_poly.pdbx_seq_one_letter_code
_entity_poly.pdbx_strand_id
1 'polypeptide(L)'
;DNIVLPMNDFFLFKQKALVSATPIAFSDPRFNAQGFRTVTIDADYNYKQDITLIHTNNTLQSIQDYLEQHNDSPICFFINLVDYSHSLIKELGIQNESSIFCAPKSVQKLKNELEFNNAYDEWKSDRMRKFNFFTSRFYNAFDLEVDYTPHVVMLTDIKASPYTILDINTDCVQIAGRFRNGLSTLTHIYTTDNNLPIMTTEEIRIHQFAQEHAYNTIRTLYNSAASETERNAFGEAMRSLPFNRMLYPDGKKNYFAIDNDTNDKLVTGSYHDSDRIISLYYACYMFRPSCTGYIYQFKDFSQLLLQGSKMTVKEKRKKMVAILSELKEPLSEFDLDFINEMRKVDSLLIEAYELLGLDSIMEMDYSQKRMNEAIILKRMQGNTTVKLIKNSFKTGYKYKCSQIVSELTRIFEMLNIHPHKSIRGETINHYFDTVPCRIGKKRERGYFLRAELL
;
A
#
# COMPACT_ATOMS: atom_id res chain seq x y z
N ASP A 1 1.39 -8.39 -15.27
CA ASP A 1 0.69 -9.25 -16.22
C ASP A 1 1.71 -9.91 -17.11
N ASN A 2 1.65 -11.24 -17.17
CA ASN A 2 2.60 -12.07 -17.89
C ASN A 2 2.55 -11.75 -19.39
N ILE A 3 3.50 -10.97 -19.85
CA ILE A 3 3.76 -10.85 -21.29
C ILE A 3 4.43 -12.15 -21.73
N VAL A 4 3.63 -13.18 -21.91
CA VAL A 4 4.03 -14.33 -22.70
C VAL A 4 3.86 -13.91 -24.16
N LEU A 5 4.78 -13.08 -24.63
CA LEU A 5 4.91 -12.89 -26.08
C LEU A 5 5.34 -14.24 -26.67
N PRO A 6 4.80 -14.65 -27.82
CA PRO A 6 5.24 -15.84 -28.54
C PRO A 6 6.63 -15.61 -29.15
N MET A 7 7.63 -15.29 -28.30
CA MET A 7 8.94 -14.86 -28.74
C MET A 7 9.71 -15.92 -29.53
N ASN A 8 9.47 -17.18 -29.20
CA ASN A 8 10.12 -18.23 -29.98
C ASN A 8 9.60 -18.24 -31.43
N ASP A 9 8.29 -18.07 -31.60
CA ASP A 9 7.68 -18.02 -32.93
C ASP A 9 8.06 -16.74 -33.68
N PHE A 10 8.21 -15.60 -32.97
CA PHE A 10 8.66 -14.37 -33.59
C PHE A 10 10.00 -14.53 -34.32
N PHE A 11 10.95 -15.27 -33.73
CA PHE A 11 12.26 -15.48 -34.32
C PHE A 11 12.22 -16.47 -35.53
N LEU A 12 11.13 -17.19 -35.74
CA LEU A 12 10.95 -18.09 -36.90
C LEU A 12 10.58 -17.34 -38.18
N PHE A 13 10.00 -16.14 -38.08
CA PHE A 13 9.63 -15.38 -39.26
C PHE A 13 10.85 -14.91 -40.04
N LYS A 14 10.79 -14.97 -41.37
CA LYS A 14 11.86 -14.53 -42.26
C LYS A 14 12.03 -13.00 -42.22
N GLN A 15 10.91 -12.26 -42.20
CA GLN A 15 10.89 -10.81 -42.06
C GLN A 15 10.09 -10.47 -40.84
N LYS A 16 10.65 -9.60 -39.99
CA LYS A 16 10.06 -9.24 -38.71
C LYS A 16 10.56 -7.89 -38.23
N ALA A 17 9.69 -7.14 -37.58
CA ALA A 17 10.02 -5.87 -36.96
C ALA A 17 9.24 -5.74 -35.64
N LEU A 18 9.82 -5.01 -34.69
CA LEU A 18 9.12 -4.51 -33.51
C LEU A 18 9.01 -3.01 -33.67
N VAL A 19 7.82 -2.46 -33.48
CA VAL A 19 7.55 -1.04 -33.58
C VAL A 19 6.97 -0.56 -32.25
N SER A 20 7.57 0.44 -31.66
CA SER A 20 7.11 1.04 -30.42
C SER A 20 7.51 2.51 -30.39
N ALA A 21 6.64 3.37 -29.84
CA ALA A 21 6.99 4.74 -29.49
C ALA A 21 7.87 4.80 -28.23
N THR A 22 7.80 3.76 -27.39
CA THR A 22 8.46 3.68 -26.09
C THR A 22 9.15 2.32 -25.91
N PRO A 23 10.21 2.03 -26.72
CA PRO A 23 10.89 0.74 -26.65
C PRO A 23 11.71 0.63 -25.38
N ILE A 24 11.61 -0.52 -24.72
CA ILE A 24 12.57 -0.92 -23.68
C ILE A 24 13.79 -1.58 -24.33
N ALA A 25 14.92 -1.57 -23.62
CA ALA A 25 16.12 -2.28 -24.09
C ALA A 25 15.91 -3.79 -24.00
N PHE A 26 16.27 -4.51 -25.07
CA PHE A 26 16.18 -5.98 -25.14
C PHE A 26 17.53 -6.61 -24.83
N SER A 27 17.57 -7.53 -23.86
CA SER A 27 18.77 -8.31 -23.52
C SER A 27 18.86 -9.66 -24.22
N ASP A 28 17.81 -10.11 -24.91
CA ASP A 28 17.79 -11.39 -25.59
C ASP A 28 18.86 -11.44 -26.69
N PRO A 29 19.87 -12.35 -26.58
CA PRO A 29 20.98 -12.43 -27.53
C PRO A 29 20.55 -12.79 -28.96
N ARG A 30 19.33 -13.32 -29.16
CA ARG A 30 18.80 -13.66 -30.48
C ARG A 30 18.59 -12.42 -31.36
N PHE A 31 18.33 -11.26 -30.78
CA PHE A 31 18.24 -10.02 -31.56
C PHE A 31 19.57 -9.71 -32.26
N ASN A 32 20.67 -9.72 -31.53
CA ASN A 32 22.00 -9.51 -32.12
C ASN A 32 22.40 -10.61 -33.08
N ALA A 33 22.16 -11.87 -32.72
CA ALA A 33 22.49 -13.04 -33.57
C ALA A 33 21.76 -13.03 -34.91
N GLN A 34 20.56 -12.44 -34.98
CA GLN A 34 19.76 -12.33 -36.21
C GLN A 34 19.92 -10.98 -36.92
N GLY A 35 20.85 -10.13 -36.47
CA GLY A 35 21.20 -8.86 -37.14
C GLY A 35 20.11 -7.80 -37.06
N PHE A 36 19.32 -7.76 -35.98
CA PHE A 36 18.35 -6.67 -35.74
C PHE A 36 19.06 -5.32 -35.65
N ARG A 37 18.46 -4.33 -36.28
CA ARG A 37 18.89 -2.93 -36.22
C ARG A 37 17.79 -2.08 -35.61
N THR A 38 18.17 -1.14 -34.77
CA THR A 38 17.25 -0.10 -34.29
C THR A 38 17.21 1.03 -35.32
N VAL A 39 16.01 1.44 -35.69
CA VAL A 39 15.76 2.61 -36.54
C VAL A 39 14.90 3.56 -35.72
N THR A 40 15.43 4.75 -35.44
CA THR A 40 14.71 5.82 -34.76
C THR A 40 14.10 6.73 -35.81
N ILE A 41 12.82 7.02 -35.70
CA ILE A 41 12.09 7.96 -36.56
C ILE A 41 11.67 9.11 -35.68
N ASP A 42 12.34 10.25 -35.85
CA ASP A 42 12.04 11.49 -35.12
C ASP A 42 11.07 12.34 -35.94
N ALA A 43 10.10 12.94 -35.29
CA ALA A 43 9.15 13.84 -35.92
C ALA A 43 9.80 15.22 -36.16
N ASP A 44 9.60 15.78 -37.36
CA ASP A 44 10.12 17.12 -37.73
C ASP A 44 9.09 18.22 -37.41
N TYR A 45 8.50 18.18 -36.21
CA TYR A 45 7.60 19.24 -35.71
C TYR A 45 7.61 19.27 -34.19
N ASN A 46 7.14 20.38 -33.64
CA ASN A 46 7.07 20.53 -32.17
C ASN A 46 5.89 19.73 -31.61
N TYR A 47 6.18 18.54 -31.09
CA TYR A 47 5.21 17.62 -30.48
C TYR A 47 5.27 17.59 -28.95
N LYS A 48 6.21 18.34 -28.33
CA LYS A 48 6.35 18.35 -26.87
C LYS A 48 5.11 18.93 -26.21
N GLN A 49 4.62 18.23 -25.21
CA GLN A 49 3.48 18.62 -24.41
C GLN A 49 3.92 19.28 -23.11
N ASP A 50 3.23 20.34 -22.73
CA ASP A 50 3.41 20.95 -21.41
C ASP A 50 2.80 20.03 -20.36
N ILE A 51 3.53 19.80 -19.27
CA ILE A 51 3.08 18.98 -18.15
C ILE A 51 3.36 19.68 -16.82
N THR A 52 2.37 19.67 -15.94
CA THR A 52 2.52 20.15 -14.57
C THR A 52 2.83 18.98 -13.65
N LEU A 53 3.94 19.07 -12.94
CA LEU A 53 4.38 18.08 -11.96
C LEU A 53 4.00 18.55 -10.56
N ILE A 54 3.15 17.82 -9.87
CA ILE A 54 2.72 18.13 -8.51
C ILE A 54 3.29 17.07 -7.57
N HIS A 55 4.37 17.43 -6.87
CA HIS A 55 4.89 16.61 -5.77
C HIS A 55 4.10 16.89 -4.50
N THR A 56 3.56 15.83 -3.86
CA THR A 56 2.72 16.00 -2.68
C THR A 56 2.98 14.93 -1.62
N ASN A 57 2.67 15.25 -0.38
CA ASN A 57 2.59 14.31 0.74
C ASN A 57 1.15 13.93 1.11
N ASN A 58 0.15 14.54 0.42
CA ASN A 58 -1.28 14.28 0.60
C ASN A 58 -2.00 14.28 -0.75
N THR A 59 -2.14 13.10 -1.33
CA THR A 59 -2.73 12.90 -2.67
C THR A 59 -4.19 13.33 -2.73
N LEU A 60 -4.99 13.01 -1.71
CA LEU A 60 -6.41 13.36 -1.68
C LEU A 60 -6.61 14.89 -1.69
N GLN A 61 -5.89 15.60 -0.81
CA GLN A 61 -5.99 17.06 -0.76
C GLN A 61 -5.50 17.70 -2.07
N SER A 62 -4.39 17.19 -2.64
CA SER A 62 -3.92 17.66 -3.95
C SER A 62 -4.95 17.48 -5.04
N ILE A 63 -5.70 16.39 -5.04
CA ILE A 63 -6.77 16.16 -6.00
C ILE A 63 -7.94 17.11 -5.72
N GLN A 64 -8.34 17.33 -4.47
CA GLN A 64 -9.38 18.29 -4.11
C GLN A 64 -9.05 19.70 -4.63
N ASP A 65 -7.83 20.18 -4.33
CA ASP A 65 -7.36 21.49 -4.78
C ASP A 65 -7.32 21.57 -6.32
N TYR A 66 -6.94 20.47 -6.98
CA TYR A 66 -6.95 20.37 -8.43
C TYR A 66 -8.38 20.45 -9.01
N LEU A 67 -9.34 19.76 -8.40
CA LEU A 67 -10.75 19.78 -8.83
C LEU A 67 -11.41 21.16 -8.66
N GLU A 68 -11.03 21.92 -7.65
CA GLU A 68 -11.50 23.28 -7.42
C GLU A 68 -11.02 24.24 -8.53
N GLN A 69 -9.81 24.01 -9.04
CA GLN A 69 -9.19 24.85 -10.07
C GLN A 69 -9.63 24.46 -11.50
N HIS A 70 -10.04 23.22 -11.73
CA HIS A 70 -10.32 22.64 -13.04
C HIS A 70 -11.71 22.02 -13.08
N ASN A 71 -12.75 22.85 -13.29
CA ASN A 71 -14.14 22.40 -13.33
C ASN A 71 -14.87 22.70 -14.65
N ASP A 72 -14.15 23.26 -15.62
CA ASP A 72 -14.61 23.73 -16.90
C ASP A 72 -14.72 22.64 -17.97
N SER A 73 -14.02 21.52 -17.79
CA SER A 73 -14.00 20.38 -18.71
C SER A 73 -13.94 19.06 -17.96
N PRO A 74 -14.32 17.93 -18.58
CA PRO A 74 -14.19 16.62 -17.95
C PRO A 74 -12.73 16.27 -17.61
N ILE A 75 -12.55 15.53 -16.51
CA ILE A 75 -11.24 15.12 -16.01
C ILE A 75 -11.05 13.62 -16.21
N CYS A 76 -9.90 13.24 -16.75
CA CYS A 76 -9.48 11.86 -16.98
C CYS A 76 -8.30 11.52 -16.06
N PHE A 77 -8.54 10.69 -15.06
CA PHE A 77 -7.52 10.17 -14.14
C PHE A 77 -6.95 8.86 -14.65
N PHE A 78 -5.64 8.75 -14.67
CA PHE A 78 -4.91 7.52 -14.99
C PHE A 78 -4.23 6.99 -13.73
N ILE A 79 -4.74 5.87 -13.22
CA ILE A 79 -4.27 5.24 -11.98
C ILE A 79 -4.46 3.72 -12.01
N ASN A 80 -3.40 2.97 -11.82
CA ASN A 80 -3.43 1.51 -11.93
C ASN A 80 -3.85 0.81 -10.64
N LEU A 81 -4.92 1.27 -9.99
CA LEU A 81 -5.46 0.63 -8.78
C LEU A 81 -6.96 0.89 -8.63
N VAL A 82 -7.77 -0.12 -8.97
CA VAL A 82 -9.24 -0.01 -9.00
C VAL A 82 -9.85 0.32 -7.64
N ASP A 83 -9.39 -0.38 -6.59
CA ASP A 83 -9.90 -0.16 -5.22
C ASP A 83 -9.61 1.27 -4.74
N TYR A 84 -8.44 1.78 -5.08
CA TYR A 84 -8.06 3.15 -4.75
C TYR A 84 -8.88 4.17 -5.54
N SER A 85 -9.10 3.95 -6.84
CA SER A 85 -9.97 4.81 -7.66
C SER A 85 -11.39 4.89 -7.09
N HIS A 86 -11.98 3.74 -6.73
CA HIS A 86 -13.30 3.71 -6.12
C HIS A 86 -13.35 4.46 -4.79
N SER A 87 -12.33 4.29 -3.98
CA SER A 87 -12.25 4.95 -2.68
C SER A 87 -12.03 6.46 -2.81
N LEU A 88 -11.19 6.92 -3.75
CA LEU A 88 -11.08 8.34 -4.09
C LEU A 88 -12.42 8.93 -4.50
N ILE A 89 -13.16 8.26 -5.38
CA ILE A 89 -14.51 8.67 -5.82
C ILE A 89 -15.44 8.85 -4.60
N LYS A 90 -15.37 7.93 -3.65
CA LYS A 90 -16.19 7.95 -2.44
C LYS A 90 -15.82 9.12 -1.51
N GLU A 91 -14.53 9.28 -1.24
CA GLU A 91 -14.03 10.36 -0.35
C GLU A 91 -14.26 11.76 -0.94
N LEU A 92 -14.17 11.88 -2.28
CA LEU A 92 -14.46 13.13 -2.98
C LEU A 92 -15.97 13.40 -3.15
N GLY A 93 -16.85 12.42 -2.84
CA GLY A 93 -18.29 12.59 -2.98
C GLY A 93 -18.81 12.67 -4.43
N ILE A 94 -18.03 12.13 -5.40
CA ILE A 94 -18.29 12.28 -6.85
C ILE A 94 -18.84 11.02 -7.53
N GLN A 95 -19.44 10.10 -6.79
CA GLN A 95 -19.88 8.78 -7.28
C GLN A 95 -20.81 8.85 -8.50
N ASN A 96 -21.76 9.79 -8.49
CA ASN A 96 -22.76 9.92 -9.55
C ASN A 96 -22.20 10.52 -10.84
N GLU A 97 -21.10 11.27 -10.74
CA GLU A 97 -20.44 11.96 -11.85
C GLU A 97 -19.18 11.24 -12.33
N SER A 98 -18.93 10.01 -11.85
CA SER A 98 -17.72 9.25 -12.12
C SER A 98 -17.98 7.99 -12.93
N SER A 99 -16.99 7.62 -13.77
CA SER A 99 -16.87 6.32 -14.44
C SER A 99 -15.50 5.71 -14.19
N ILE A 100 -15.44 4.37 -14.05
CA ILE A 100 -14.20 3.61 -13.94
C ILE A 100 -14.06 2.67 -15.13
N PHE A 101 -12.95 2.78 -15.85
CA PHE A 101 -12.58 1.92 -16.97
C PHE A 101 -11.45 0.97 -16.53
N CYS A 102 -11.76 -0.34 -16.47
CA CYS A 102 -10.86 -1.34 -15.89
C CYS A 102 -11.05 -2.73 -16.51
N ALA A 103 -10.31 -3.73 -16.03
CA ALA A 103 -10.43 -5.10 -16.52
C ALA A 103 -11.78 -5.74 -16.16
N PRO A 104 -12.30 -6.72 -16.94
CA PRO A 104 -13.62 -7.33 -16.72
C PRO A 104 -13.84 -7.86 -15.30
N LYS A 105 -12.82 -8.51 -14.71
CA LYS A 105 -12.89 -9.00 -13.31
C LYS A 105 -13.08 -7.85 -12.30
N SER A 106 -12.42 -6.72 -12.56
CA SER A 106 -12.55 -5.54 -11.71
C SER A 106 -13.91 -4.88 -11.85
N VAL A 107 -14.47 -4.87 -13.05
CA VAL A 107 -15.86 -4.40 -13.29
C VAL A 107 -16.85 -5.24 -12.49
N GLN A 108 -16.73 -6.57 -12.52
CA GLN A 108 -17.58 -7.45 -11.72
C GLN A 108 -17.47 -7.17 -10.22
N LYS A 109 -16.25 -6.97 -9.72
CA LYS A 109 -16.01 -6.62 -8.31
C LYS A 109 -16.65 -5.29 -7.94
N LEU A 110 -16.47 -4.24 -8.75
CA LEU A 110 -17.05 -2.92 -8.50
C LEU A 110 -18.56 -2.96 -8.45
N LYS A 111 -19.21 -3.68 -9.36
CA LYS A 111 -20.67 -3.78 -9.43
C LYS A 111 -21.27 -4.65 -8.32
N ASN A 112 -20.67 -5.81 -8.07
CA ASN A 112 -21.26 -6.83 -7.20
C ASN A 112 -20.89 -6.67 -5.72
N GLU A 113 -19.67 -6.17 -5.42
CA GLU A 113 -19.17 -6.08 -4.05
C GLU A 113 -19.19 -4.64 -3.51
N LEU A 114 -19.03 -3.64 -4.40
CA LEU A 114 -18.89 -2.23 -4.03
C LEU A 114 -20.07 -1.36 -4.48
N GLU A 115 -21.07 -1.97 -5.10
CA GLU A 115 -22.31 -1.32 -5.60
C GLU A 115 -22.06 -0.12 -6.54
N PHE A 116 -20.90 -0.11 -7.22
CA PHE A 116 -20.51 0.93 -8.17
C PHE A 116 -20.84 0.51 -9.61
N ASN A 117 -21.96 1.00 -10.14
CA ASN A 117 -22.51 0.57 -11.43
C ASN A 117 -21.82 1.20 -12.65
N ASN A 118 -21.17 2.36 -12.51
CA ASN A 118 -20.50 3.08 -13.61
C ASN A 118 -19.09 2.53 -13.88
N ALA A 119 -18.95 1.21 -13.93
CA ALA A 119 -17.71 0.51 -14.22
C ALA A 119 -17.80 -0.23 -15.55
N TYR A 120 -16.77 -0.10 -16.39
CA TYR A 120 -16.75 -0.59 -17.77
C TYR A 120 -15.41 -1.21 -18.14
N ASP A 121 -15.47 -2.28 -18.92
CA ASP A 121 -14.29 -2.98 -19.48
C ASP A 121 -13.95 -2.59 -20.92
N GLU A 122 -14.82 -1.79 -21.53
CA GLU A 122 -14.64 -1.16 -22.84
C GLU A 122 -14.93 0.33 -22.75
N TRP A 123 -14.12 1.12 -23.42
CA TRP A 123 -14.37 2.54 -23.57
C TRP A 123 -15.42 2.79 -24.65
N LYS A 124 -16.35 3.70 -24.35
CA LYS A 124 -17.30 4.30 -25.30
C LYS A 124 -17.55 5.75 -24.87
N SER A 125 -17.73 6.65 -25.83
CA SER A 125 -17.94 8.08 -25.54
C SER A 125 -19.15 8.35 -24.67
N ASP A 126 -20.26 7.58 -24.83
CA ASP A 126 -21.49 7.68 -24.05
C ASP A 126 -21.34 7.23 -22.59
N ARG A 127 -20.25 6.56 -22.27
CA ARG A 127 -19.91 6.13 -20.89
C ARG A 127 -19.04 7.13 -20.14
N MET A 128 -18.56 8.15 -20.82
CA MET A 128 -17.77 9.22 -20.21
C MET A 128 -18.65 10.12 -19.34
N ARG A 129 -18.10 10.54 -18.21
CA ARG A 129 -18.74 11.43 -17.23
C ARG A 129 -17.81 12.62 -16.95
N LYS A 130 -18.18 13.42 -15.97
CA LYS A 130 -17.30 14.53 -15.54
C LYS A 130 -15.93 14.04 -15.03
N PHE A 131 -15.92 12.91 -14.31
CA PHE A 131 -14.70 12.29 -13.78
C PHE A 131 -14.55 10.87 -14.31
N ASN A 132 -13.42 10.57 -14.95
CA ASN A 132 -13.20 9.29 -15.62
C ASN A 132 -11.88 8.68 -15.14
N PHE A 133 -11.92 7.48 -14.60
CA PHE A 133 -10.77 6.79 -14.04
C PHE A 133 -10.36 5.62 -14.94
N PHE A 134 -9.12 5.64 -15.42
CA PHE A 134 -8.57 4.63 -16.31
C PHE A 134 -7.44 3.86 -15.64
N THR A 135 -7.52 2.53 -15.68
CA THR A 135 -6.45 1.65 -15.22
C THR A 135 -5.47 1.35 -16.35
N SER A 136 -4.34 0.67 -16.04
CA SER A 136 -3.26 0.35 -17.00
C SER A 136 -3.74 -0.36 -18.26
N ARG A 137 -4.89 -1.03 -18.22
CA ARG A 137 -5.52 -1.60 -19.44
C ARG A 137 -5.76 -0.57 -20.54
N PHE A 138 -5.91 0.70 -20.16
CA PHE A 138 -6.24 1.82 -21.03
C PHE A 138 -5.07 2.79 -21.25
N TYR A 139 -3.84 2.41 -20.88
CA TYR A 139 -2.66 3.23 -21.14
C TYR A 139 -2.17 3.07 -22.59
N ASN A 140 -2.34 1.86 -23.13
CA ASN A 140 -1.81 1.47 -24.43
C ASN A 140 -2.91 0.96 -25.37
N ALA A 141 -2.64 0.98 -26.69
CA ALA A 141 -3.36 0.28 -27.73
C ALA A 141 -4.81 0.72 -27.99
N PHE A 142 -5.23 1.91 -27.60
CA PHE A 142 -6.50 2.51 -28.02
C PHE A 142 -6.42 4.04 -28.03
N ASP A 143 -7.34 4.67 -28.74
CA ASP A 143 -7.42 6.14 -28.83
C ASP A 143 -8.70 6.62 -28.14
N LEU A 144 -8.58 7.74 -27.44
CA LEU A 144 -9.69 8.46 -26.82
C LEU A 144 -10.12 9.59 -27.77
N GLU A 145 -11.14 9.31 -28.56
CA GLU A 145 -11.74 10.29 -29.48
C GLU A 145 -12.97 10.91 -28.81
N VAL A 146 -12.79 12.03 -28.17
CA VAL A 146 -13.85 12.86 -27.57
C VAL A 146 -13.95 14.18 -28.31
N ASP A 147 -15.11 14.81 -28.28
CA ASP A 147 -15.41 16.10 -28.95
C ASP A 147 -15.06 17.34 -28.11
N TYR A 148 -14.39 17.12 -26.99
CA TYR A 148 -13.88 18.13 -26.08
C TYR A 148 -12.43 17.86 -25.71
N THR A 149 -11.73 18.84 -25.12
CA THR A 149 -10.38 18.71 -24.60
C THR A 149 -10.44 18.48 -23.09
N PRO A 150 -10.18 17.25 -22.60
CA PRO A 150 -10.23 16.95 -21.15
C PRO A 150 -8.99 17.49 -20.42
N HIS A 151 -9.11 17.61 -19.11
CA HIS A 151 -7.97 17.66 -18.21
C HIS A 151 -7.50 16.23 -17.96
N VAL A 152 -6.20 15.98 -18.07
CA VAL A 152 -5.59 14.67 -17.88
C VAL A 152 -4.72 14.68 -16.63
N VAL A 153 -5.04 13.81 -15.70
CA VAL A 153 -4.31 13.64 -14.43
C VAL A 153 -3.74 12.24 -14.34
N MET A 154 -2.43 12.14 -14.37
CA MET A 154 -1.70 10.93 -14.01
C MET A 154 -1.46 10.94 -12.52
N LEU A 155 -1.68 9.80 -11.85
CA LEU A 155 -1.62 9.72 -10.40
C LEU A 155 -0.72 8.57 -9.96
N THR A 156 0.35 8.90 -9.25
CA THR A 156 1.23 7.95 -8.57
C THR A 156 1.21 8.18 -7.07
N ASP A 157 0.68 7.22 -6.33
CA ASP A 157 0.66 7.23 -4.88
C ASP A 157 1.37 5.99 -4.35
N ILE A 158 2.68 6.08 -4.16
CA ILE A 158 3.52 4.97 -3.71
C ILE A 158 3.14 4.50 -2.32
N LYS A 159 2.71 5.43 -1.47
CA LYS A 159 2.30 5.12 -0.09
C LYS A 159 1.01 4.32 -0.07
N ALA A 160 0.12 4.58 -1.01
CA ALA A 160 -1.09 3.77 -1.21
C ALA A 160 -0.73 2.39 -1.78
N SER A 161 0.04 2.35 -2.86
CA SER A 161 0.47 1.10 -3.47
C SER A 161 1.60 1.31 -4.50
N PRO A 162 2.61 0.45 -4.52
CA PRO A 162 3.62 0.44 -5.60
C PRO A 162 3.02 0.23 -7.00
N TYR A 163 1.83 -0.38 -7.10
CA TYR A 163 1.14 -0.59 -8.39
C TYR A 163 0.66 0.72 -9.05
N THR A 164 0.69 1.85 -8.36
CA THR A 164 0.36 3.16 -8.92
C THR A 164 1.53 3.82 -9.62
N ILE A 165 2.74 3.27 -9.50
CA ILE A 165 3.95 3.79 -10.15
C ILE A 165 3.75 3.79 -11.67
N LEU A 166 4.05 4.93 -12.29
CA LEU A 166 4.02 5.13 -13.73
C LEU A 166 5.45 5.29 -14.25
N ASP A 167 5.79 4.59 -15.32
CA ASP A 167 7.04 4.85 -16.04
C ASP A 167 6.89 6.11 -16.92
N ILE A 168 7.73 7.10 -16.65
CA ILE A 168 7.68 8.38 -17.33
C ILE A 168 7.95 8.23 -18.82
N ASN A 169 8.88 7.35 -19.21
CA ASN A 169 9.29 7.16 -20.59
C ASN A 169 8.36 6.23 -21.38
N THR A 170 7.51 5.47 -20.70
CA THR A 170 6.56 4.57 -21.36
C THR A 170 5.11 4.93 -21.04
N ASP A 171 4.65 4.75 -19.80
CA ASP A 171 3.25 4.94 -19.44
C ASP A 171 2.81 6.39 -19.63
N CYS A 172 3.58 7.35 -19.11
CA CYS A 172 3.20 8.76 -19.21
C CYS A 172 3.19 9.25 -20.67
N VAL A 173 4.14 8.83 -21.49
CA VAL A 173 4.16 9.12 -22.92
C VAL A 173 2.96 8.51 -23.64
N GLN A 174 2.63 7.26 -23.33
CA GLN A 174 1.49 6.58 -23.92
C GLN A 174 0.17 7.22 -23.52
N ILE A 175 -0.01 7.55 -22.24
CA ILE A 175 -1.20 8.25 -21.73
C ILE A 175 -1.38 9.61 -22.42
N ALA A 176 -0.32 10.40 -22.49
CA ALA A 176 -0.36 11.71 -23.15
C ALA A 176 -0.77 11.62 -24.62
N GLY A 177 -0.37 10.55 -25.33
CA GLY A 177 -0.71 10.30 -26.73
C GLY A 177 -2.12 9.75 -26.99
N ARG A 178 -2.93 9.45 -25.95
CA ARG A 178 -4.28 8.85 -26.15
C ARG A 178 -5.32 9.81 -26.71
N PHE A 179 -5.19 11.10 -26.42
CA PHE A 179 -6.20 12.11 -26.77
C PHE A 179 -5.90 12.74 -28.14
N ARG A 180 -6.49 12.19 -29.20
CA ARG A 180 -6.20 12.60 -30.59
C ARG A 180 -6.67 14.02 -30.90
N ASN A 181 -7.72 14.48 -30.25
CA ASN A 181 -8.26 15.84 -30.43
C ASN A 181 -7.64 16.87 -29.48
N GLY A 182 -6.56 16.48 -28.77
CA GLY A 182 -5.87 17.33 -27.80
C GLY A 182 -6.41 17.21 -26.38
N LEU A 183 -5.76 17.90 -25.46
CA LEU A 183 -6.11 17.97 -24.04
C LEU A 183 -5.97 19.41 -23.54
N SER A 184 -6.73 19.78 -22.49
CA SER A 184 -6.68 21.11 -21.87
C SER A 184 -5.43 21.25 -20.99
N THR A 185 -5.21 20.31 -20.09
CA THR A 185 -4.02 20.25 -19.23
C THR A 185 -3.54 18.82 -19.06
N LEU A 186 -2.25 18.66 -18.90
CA LEU A 186 -1.63 17.39 -18.50
C LEU A 186 -0.92 17.59 -17.16
N THR A 187 -1.26 16.79 -16.18
CA THR A 187 -0.74 16.90 -14.82
C THR A 187 -0.32 15.56 -14.30
N HIS A 188 0.83 15.47 -13.61
CA HIS A 188 1.21 14.30 -12.84
C HIS A 188 1.28 14.66 -11.36
N ILE A 189 0.35 14.13 -10.58
CA ILE A 189 0.35 14.23 -9.12
C ILE A 189 1.06 12.98 -8.58
N TYR A 190 2.12 13.16 -7.78
CA TYR A 190 2.91 12.03 -7.31
C TYR A 190 3.44 12.21 -5.89
N THR A 191 3.59 11.08 -5.21
CA THR A 191 4.30 10.97 -3.93
C THR A 191 5.67 10.32 -4.13
N THR A 192 6.58 10.48 -3.18
CA THR A 192 7.90 9.85 -3.15
C THR A 192 8.12 9.09 -1.85
N ASP A 193 9.08 8.14 -1.87
CA ASP A 193 9.48 7.41 -0.68
C ASP A 193 11.00 7.19 -0.65
N ASN A 194 11.68 7.87 0.26
CA ASN A 194 13.13 7.80 0.42
C ASN A 194 13.65 6.42 0.88
N ASN A 195 12.75 5.48 1.21
CA ASN A 195 13.12 4.10 1.51
C ASN A 195 13.21 3.21 0.25
N LEU A 196 12.78 3.69 -0.91
CA LEU A 196 12.89 2.93 -2.15
C LEU A 196 14.36 2.75 -2.54
N PRO A 197 14.77 1.52 -2.88
CA PRO A 197 16.16 1.27 -3.27
C PRO A 197 16.46 1.93 -4.61
N ILE A 198 17.59 2.63 -4.67
CA ILE A 198 18.15 3.16 -5.91
C ILE A 198 19.18 2.14 -6.39
N MET A 199 18.98 1.62 -7.60
CA MET A 199 19.88 0.66 -8.20
C MET A 199 20.25 1.09 -9.61
N THR A 200 21.50 0.89 -9.99
CA THR A 200 21.96 1.00 -11.37
C THR A 200 21.59 -0.26 -12.16
N THR A 201 21.56 -0.16 -13.47
CA THR A 201 21.35 -1.34 -14.34
C THR A 201 22.34 -2.46 -14.05
N GLU A 202 23.61 -2.12 -13.75
CA GLU A 202 24.64 -3.09 -13.42
C GLU A 202 24.35 -3.81 -12.10
N GLU A 203 23.98 -3.08 -11.05
CA GLU A 203 23.61 -3.68 -9.75
C GLU A 203 22.39 -4.60 -9.88
N ILE A 204 21.40 -4.21 -10.69
CA ILE A 204 20.24 -5.05 -10.98
C ILE A 204 20.66 -6.34 -11.69
N ARG A 205 21.56 -6.26 -12.67
CA ARG A 205 22.07 -7.44 -13.39
C ARG A 205 22.84 -8.37 -12.46
N ILE A 206 23.71 -7.82 -11.59
CA ILE A 206 24.42 -8.61 -10.58
C ILE A 206 23.42 -9.33 -9.66
N HIS A 207 22.39 -8.64 -9.22
CA HIS A 207 21.35 -9.21 -8.37
C HIS A 207 20.56 -10.33 -9.10
N GLN A 208 20.19 -10.12 -10.36
CA GLN A 208 19.52 -11.13 -11.18
C GLN A 208 20.42 -12.36 -11.42
N PHE A 209 21.70 -12.14 -11.67
CA PHE A 209 22.68 -13.22 -11.81
C PHE A 209 22.82 -14.04 -10.52
N ALA A 210 22.88 -13.39 -9.36
CA ALA A 210 22.90 -14.07 -8.07
C ALA A 210 21.65 -14.92 -7.83
N GLN A 211 20.49 -14.40 -8.19
CA GLN A 211 19.20 -15.15 -8.11
C GLN A 211 19.19 -16.36 -9.06
N GLU A 212 19.71 -16.21 -10.27
CA GLU A 212 19.87 -17.31 -11.21
C GLU A 212 20.81 -18.40 -10.66
N HIS A 213 21.93 -17.99 -10.07
CA HIS A 213 22.87 -18.92 -9.47
C HIS A 213 22.24 -19.72 -8.32
N ALA A 214 21.51 -19.05 -7.43
CA ALA A 214 20.77 -19.70 -6.36
C ALA A 214 19.74 -20.70 -6.90
N TYR A 215 18.98 -20.31 -7.92
CA TYR A 215 18.00 -21.19 -8.57
C TYR A 215 18.68 -22.44 -9.16
N ASN A 216 19.77 -22.28 -9.90
CA ASN A 216 20.50 -23.39 -10.53
C ASN A 216 21.10 -24.33 -9.48
N THR A 217 21.58 -23.81 -8.34
CA THR A 217 22.07 -24.62 -7.22
C THR A 217 20.96 -25.50 -6.65
N ILE A 218 19.80 -24.94 -6.38
CA ILE A 218 18.67 -25.72 -5.86
C ILE A 218 18.16 -26.70 -6.93
N ARG A 219 18.16 -26.34 -8.20
CA ARG A 219 17.81 -27.25 -9.29
C ARG A 219 18.73 -28.46 -9.36
N THR A 220 20.02 -28.26 -9.11
CA THR A 220 20.99 -29.39 -9.05
C THR A 220 20.64 -30.32 -7.89
N LEU A 221 20.32 -29.79 -6.71
CA LEU A 221 19.88 -30.57 -5.55
C LEU A 221 18.57 -31.30 -5.86
N TYR A 222 17.61 -30.64 -6.48
CA TYR A 222 16.34 -31.24 -6.93
C TYR A 222 16.56 -32.47 -7.83
N ASN A 223 17.49 -32.34 -8.79
CA ASN A 223 17.80 -33.42 -9.73
C ASN A 223 18.55 -34.60 -9.07
N SER A 224 19.31 -34.34 -8.03
CA SER A 224 20.09 -35.35 -7.28
C SER A 224 19.38 -35.86 -6.01
N ALA A 225 18.13 -35.43 -5.76
CA ALA A 225 17.37 -35.83 -4.58
C ALA A 225 17.23 -37.36 -4.48
N ALA A 226 17.55 -37.90 -3.32
CA ALA A 226 17.51 -39.34 -3.05
C ALA A 226 16.08 -39.84 -2.76
N SER A 227 15.16 -38.95 -2.36
CA SER A 227 13.77 -39.28 -2.04
C SER A 227 12.77 -38.33 -2.70
N GLU A 228 11.53 -38.76 -2.82
CA GLU A 228 10.44 -37.92 -3.32
C GLU A 228 10.17 -36.74 -2.38
N THR A 229 10.31 -36.93 -1.07
CA THR A 229 10.15 -35.87 -0.07
C THR A 229 11.18 -34.75 -0.25
N GLU A 230 12.47 -35.11 -0.44
CA GLU A 230 13.51 -34.14 -0.73
C GLU A 230 13.25 -33.39 -2.05
N ARG A 231 12.85 -34.14 -3.09
CA ARG A 231 12.52 -33.56 -4.39
C ARG A 231 11.39 -32.55 -4.29
N ASN A 232 10.33 -32.86 -3.53
CA ASN A 232 9.23 -31.95 -3.30
C ASN A 232 9.67 -30.69 -2.57
N ALA A 233 10.49 -30.81 -1.52
CA ALA A 233 11.02 -29.68 -0.76
C ALA A 233 11.88 -28.75 -1.64
N PHE A 234 12.80 -29.30 -2.44
CA PHE A 234 13.58 -28.50 -3.38
C PHE A 234 12.71 -27.87 -4.49
N GLY A 235 11.67 -28.57 -4.94
CA GLY A 235 10.70 -28.05 -5.91
C GLY A 235 9.91 -26.86 -5.34
N GLU A 236 9.52 -26.89 -4.09
CA GLU A 236 8.88 -25.74 -3.40
C GLU A 236 9.84 -24.57 -3.26
N ALA A 237 11.09 -24.84 -2.84
CA ALA A 237 12.12 -23.81 -2.76
C ALA A 237 12.38 -23.14 -4.11
N MET A 238 12.49 -23.91 -5.22
CA MET A 238 12.65 -23.35 -6.57
C MET A 238 11.47 -22.45 -6.96
N ARG A 239 10.22 -22.88 -6.70
CA ARG A 239 9.02 -22.09 -7.01
C ARG A 239 8.95 -20.78 -6.22
N SER A 240 9.50 -20.73 -5.01
CA SER A 240 9.53 -19.53 -4.16
C SER A 240 10.59 -18.51 -4.59
N LEU A 241 11.62 -18.92 -5.35
CA LEU A 241 12.68 -18.01 -5.79
C LEU A 241 12.18 -17.00 -6.82
N PRO A 242 12.55 -15.71 -6.72
CA PRO A 242 12.15 -14.68 -7.69
C PRO A 242 12.54 -15.04 -9.13
N PHE A 243 13.70 -15.66 -9.34
CA PHE A 243 14.18 -16.07 -10.66
C PHE A 243 13.24 -17.06 -11.37
N ASN A 244 12.45 -17.84 -10.64
CA ASN A 244 11.45 -18.74 -11.23
C ASN A 244 10.44 -18.00 -12.12
N ARG A 245 10.15 -16.73 -11.82
CA ARG A 245 9.26 -15.87 -12.64
C ARG A 245 9.91 -15.39 -13.94
N MET A 246 11.24 -15.54 -14.04
CA MET A 246 12.05 -15.15 -15.21
C MET A 246 12.29 -16.33 -16.14
N LEU A 247 11.54 -17.41 -15.97
CA LEU A 247 11.64 -18.61 -16.81
C LEU A 247 10.34 -18.85 -17.56
N TYR A 248 10.46 -19.39 -18.77
CA TYR A 248 9.34 -20.00 -19.48
C TYR A 248 8.94 -21.33 -18.82
N PRO A 249 7.72 -21.86 -19.10
CA PRO A 249 7.31 -23.17 -18.58
C PRO A 249 8.23 -24.33 -18.93
N ASP A 250 9.00 -24.22 -20.02
CA ASP A 250 10.02 -25.19 -20.44
C ASP A 250 11.36 -25.04 -19.71
N GLY A 251 11.44 -24.12 -18.76
CA GLY A 251 12.64 -23.86 -17.95
C GLY A 251 13.70 -23.00 -18.62
N LYS A 252 13.46 -22.50 -19.85
CA LYS A 252 14.38 -21.56 -20.53
C LYS A 252 14.21 -20.14 -19.98
N LYS A 253 15.24 -19.31 -20.10
CA LYS A 253 15.19 -17.90 -19.72
C LYS A 253 14.17 -17.14 -20.55
N ASN A 254 13.31 -16.40 -19.85
CA ASN A 254 12.43 -15.41 -20.44
C ASN A 254 13.11 -14.03 -20.34
N TYR A 255 13.82 -13.65 -21.38
CA TYR A 255 14.55 -12.38 -21.41
C TYR A 255 13.64 -11.17 -21.28
N PHE A 256 12.38 -11.24 -21.75
CA PHE A 256 11.42 -10.15 -21.54
C PHE A 256 11.06 -9.98 -20.06
N ALA A 257 10.88 -11.08 -19.32
CA ALA A 257 10.64 -11.01 -17.90
C ALA A 257 11.86 -10.43 -17.15
N ILE A 258 13.07 -10.75 -17.61
CA ILE A 258 14.32 -10.19 -17.07
C ILE A 258 14.42 -8.68 -17.36
N ASP A 259 14.12 -8.28 -18.60
CA ASP A 259 14.17 -6.88 -19.02
C ASP A 259 13.10 -6.04 -18.31
N ASN A 260 11.89 -6.60 -18.16
CA ASN A 260 10.81 -5.97 -17.37
C ASN A 260 11.21 -5.81 -15.90
N ASP A 261 11.75 -6.85 -15.24
CA ASP A 261 12.23 -6.74 -13.86
C ASP A 261 13.33 -5.66 -13.71
N THR A 262 14.18 -5.53 -14.72
CA THR A 262 15.18 -4.46 -14.76
C THR A 262 14.51 -3.09 -14.85
N ASN A 263 13.59 -2.91 -15.78
CA ASN A 263 12.86 -1.66 -15.96
C ASN A 263 12.04 -1.30 -14.72
N ASP A 264 11.28 -2.25 -14.15
CA ASP A 264 10.46 -2.04 -12.96
C ASP A 264 11.29 -1.55 -11.76
N LYS A 265 12.49 -2.10 -11.57
CA LYS A 265 13.40 -1.67 -10.49
C LYS A 265 13.97 -0.27 -10.73
N LEU A 266 14.34 0.06 -11.96
CA LEU A 266 14.81 1.41 -12.32
C LEU A 266 13.70 2.44 -12.13
N VAL A 267 12.49 2.15 -12.63
CA VAL A 267 11.33 3.02 -12.50
C VAL A 267 10.94 3.20 -11.03
N THR A 268 10.90 2.12 -10.25
CA THR A 268 10.63 2.20 -8.82
C THR A 268 11.66 3.08 -8.10
N GLY A 269 12.95 2.90 -8.39
CA GLY A 269 14.03 3.71 -7.82
C GLY A 269 13.97 5.19 -8.20
N SER A 270 13.32 5.54 -9.30
CA SER A 270 13.15 6.95 -9.70
C SER A 270 12.23 7.72 -8.76
N TYR A 271 11.32 7.04 -8.08
CA TYR A 271 10.41 7.64 -7.11
C TYR A 271 10.97 7.73 -5.67
N HIS A 272 12.26 7.49 -5.51
CA HIS A 272 12.96 7.71 -4.24
C HIS A 272 12.82 9.17 -3.77
N ASP A 273 13.02 10.13 -4.66
CA ASP A 273 12.90 11.56 -4.40
C ASP A 273 12.34 12.32 -5.61
N SER A 274 11.89 13.56 -5.37
CA SER A 274 11.29 14.39 -6.40
C SER A 274 12.27 14.84 -7.48
N ASP A 275 13.54 15.04 -7.14
CA ASP A 275 14.55 15.55 -8.08
C ASP A 275 14.82 14.54 -9.20
N ARG A 276 14.76 13.24 -8.88
CA ARG A 276 14.87 12.15 -9.86
C ARG A 276 13.71 12.15 -10.84
N ILE A 277 12.49 12.28 -10.35
CA ILE A 277 11.29 12.37 -11.21
C ILE A 277 11.37 13.59 -12.13
N ILE A 278 11.69 14.74 -11.57
CA ILE A 278 11.85 15.99 -12.33
C ILE A 278 12.92 15.81 -13.41
N SER A 279 14.08 15.24 -13.06
CA SER A 279 15.19 15.00 -14.00
C SER A 279 14.78 14.07 -15.15
N LEU A 280 13.99 13.02 -14.88
CA LEU A 280 13.47 12.12 -15.91
C LEU A 280 12.50 12.83 -16.86
N TYR A 281 11.62 13.69 -16.33
CA TYR A 281 10.73 14.48 -17.18
C TYR A 281 11.48 15.48 -18.07
N TYR A 282 12.53 16.13 -17.57
CA TYR A 282 13.39 16.98 -18.39
C TYR A 282 14.16 16.21 -19.47
N ALA A 283 14.57 14.97 -19.16
CA ALA A 283 15.25 14.11 -20.11
C ALA A 283 14.31 13.50 -21.16
N CYS A 284 13.01 13.38 -20.86
CA CYS A 284 12.02 12.83 -21.76
C CYS A 284 11.77 13.75 -22.96
N TYR A 285 11.89 13.22 -24.15
CA TYR A 285 11.71 13.98 -25.40
C TYR A 285 10.28 14.54 -25.58
N MET A 286 9.28 13.94 -24.91
CA MET A 286 7.86 14.24 -25.10
C MET A 286 7.37 15.44 -24.29
N PHE A 287 8.04 15.82 -23.19
CA PHE A 287 7.49 16.75 -22.23
C PHE A 287 8.27 18.05 -22.06
N ARG A 288 7.55 19.11 -21.68
CA ARG A 288 8.08 20.35 -21.12
C ARG A 288 7.53 20.49 -19.71
N PRO A 289 8.26 20.03 -18.67
CA PRO A 289 7.75 20.02 -17.32
C PRO A 289 7.78 21.41 -16.67
N SER A 290 6.72 21.72 -15.93
CA SER A 290 6.67 22.78 -14.91
C SER A 290 6.42 22.12 -13.56
N CYS A 291 7.14 22.54 -12.53
CA CYS A 291 7.10 21.88 -11.23
C CYS A 291 6.40 22.74 -10.19
N THR A 292 5.48 22.14 -9.46
CA THR A 292 4.80 22.74 -8.31
C THR A 292 4.81 21.73 -7.18
N GLY A 293 5.13 22.16 -5.96
CA GLY A 293 5.08 21.28 -4.78
C GLY A 293 3.97 21.72 -3.84
N TYR A 294 3.11 20.81 -3.45
CA TYR A 294 2.13 21.03 -2.39
C TYR A 294 2.45 20.10 -1.21
N ILE A 295 3.10 20.66 -0.20
CA ILE A 295 3.37 19.97 1.05
C ILE A 295 2.31 20.45 2.04
N TYR A 296 1.36 19.56 2.33
CA TYR A 296 0.32 19.80 3.31
C TYR A 296 0.86 19.49 4.71
N GLN A 297 0.31 20.17 5.71
CA GLN A 297 0.65 19.92 7.12
C GLN A 297 0.20 18.51 7.54
N PHE A 298 -0.82 17.97 6.87
CA PHE A 298 -1.31 16.62 7.07
C PHE A 298 -0.80 15.69 5.98
N LYS A 299 -0.24 14.56 6.41
CA LYS A 299 -0.01 13.43 5.52
C LYS A 299 -1.32 12.70 5.29
N ASP A 300 -1.46 12.12 4.10
CA ASP A 300 -2.68 11.48 3.67
C ASP A 300 -3.06 10.26 4.53
N PHE A 301 -3.86 10.51 5.56
CA PHE A 301 -4.44 9.47 6.40
C PHE A 301 -5.55 8.71 5.66
N SER A 302 -6.22 9.34 4.71
CA SER A 302 -7.25 8.71 3.90
C SER A 302 -6.73 7.50 3.13
N GLN A 303 -5.41 7.40 2.85
CA GLN A 303 -4.79 6.18 2.32
C GLN A 303 -5.05 4.94 3.19
N LEU A 304 -5.08 5.09 4.51
CA LEU A 304 -5.39 3.98 5.41
C LEU A 304 -6.85 3.55 5.31
N LEU A 305 -7.75 4.49 5.06
CA LEU A 305 -9.17 4.24 4.80
C LEU A 305 -9.34 3.55 3.45
N LEU A 306 -8.63 4.03 2.42
CA LEU A 306 -8.70 3.57 1.04
C LEU A 306 -8.19 2.13 0.84
N GLN A 307 -7.21 1.69 1.61
CA GLN A 307 -6.65 0.32 1.56
C GLN A 307 -7.42 -0.68 2.45
N GLY A 308 -8.48 -0.24 3.13
CA GLY A 308 -9.09 -0.92 4.26
C GLY A 308 -9.67 -2.32 4.04
N SER A 309 -9.86 -2.79 2.79
CA SER A 309 -10.50 -4.09 2.54
C SER A 309 -9.53 -5.29 2.47
N LYS A 310 -8.21 -5.05 2.30
CA LYS A 310 -7.21 -6.14 2.13
C LYS A 310 -6.14 -6.20 3.23
N MET A 311 -6.10 -5.22 4.13
CA MET A 311 -5.10 -5.18 5.20
C MET A 311 -5.62 -5.82 6.48
N THR A 312 -4.77 -6.58 7.14
CA THR A 312 -5.05 -7.03 8.51
C THR A 312 -5.10 -5.82 9.47
N VAL A 313 -5.84 -5.95 10.57
CA VAL A 313 -5.90 -4.92 11.62
C VAL A 313 -4.49 -4.54 12.12
N LYS A 314 -3.59 -5.52 12.21
CA LYS A 314 -2.20 -5.31 12.63
C LYS A 314 -1.42 -4.46 11.63
N GLU A 315 -1.53 -4.73 10.34
CA GLU A 315 -0.87 -3.96 9.27
C GLU A 315 -1.39 -2.52 9.23
N LYS A 316 -2.71 -2.36 9.40
CA LYS A 316 -3.34 -1.04 9.49
C LYS A 316 -2.78 -0.22 10.66
N ARG A 317 -2.68 -0.83 11.85
CA ARG A 317 -2.10 -0.21 13.04
C ARG A 317 -0.63 0.15 12.87
N LYS A 318 0.16 -0.70 12.22
CA LYS A 318 1.57 -0.38 11.88
C LYS A 318 1.70 0.89 11.06
N LYS A 319 0.87 1.03 10.03
CA LYS A 319 0.87 2.25 9.20
C LYS A 319 0.41 3.48 10.00
N MET A 320 -0.63 3.36 10.82
CA MET A 320 -1.08 4.44 11.69
C MET A 320 0.02 4.90 12.65
N VAL A 321 0.73 3.97 13.29
CA VAL A 321 1.85 4.26 14.18
C VAL A 321 2.99 4.95 13.43
N ALA A 322 3.32 4.52 12.22
CA ALA A 322 4.33 5.18 11.39
C ALA A 322 3.97 6.64 11.11
N ILE A 323 2.70 6.94 10.80
CA ILE A 323 2.24 8.31 10.59
C ILE A 323 2.30 9.12 11.90
N LEU A 324 1.83 8.56 13.02
CA LEU A 324 1.89 9.22 14.33
C LEU A 324 3.32 9.52 14.76
N SER A 325 4.30 8.67 14.41
CA SER A 325 5.72 8.87 14.74
C SER A 325 6.36 10.05 14.00
N GLU A 326 5.73 10.55 12.96
CA GLU A 326 6.21 11.69 12.19
C GLU A 326 5.67 13.05 12.71
N LEU A 327 4.68 13.02 13.62
CA LEU A 327 4.17 14.22 14.27
C LEU A 327 5.25 14.77 15.23
N LYS A 328 5.46 16.08 15.19
CA LYS A 328 6.46 16.78 16.02
C LYS A 328 5.76 17.52 17.14
N GLU A 329 6.28 17.35 18.34
CA GLU A 329 5.81 18.15 19.47
C GLU A 329 6.46 19.55 19.49
N PRO A 330 5.71 20.60 19.89
CA PRO A 330 4.32 20.58 20.34
C PRO A 330 3.35 20.36 19.17
N LEU A 331 2.30 19.54 19.39
CA LEU A 331 1.26 19.28 18.40
C LEU A 331 0.52 20.57 18.04
N SER A 332 0.35 20.84 16.75
CA SER A 332 -0.48 21.94 16.27
C SER A 332 -1.97 21.60 16.41
N GLU A 333 -2.84 22.60 16.29
CA GLU A 333 -4.30 22.40 16.27
C GLU A 333 -4.70 21.41 15.16
N PHE A 334 -4.02 21.47 14.05
CA PHE A 334 -4.20 20.57 12.93
C PHE A 334 -3.76 19.11 13.24
N ASP A 335 -2.65 18.91 13.95
CA ASP A 335 -2.23 17.56 14.35
C ASP A 335 -3.27 16.93 15.27
N LEU A 336 -3.91 17.73 16.13
CA LEU A 336 -4.99 17.27 17.00
C LEU A 336 -6.24 16.87 16.22
N ASP A 337 -6.63 17.64 15.20
CA ASP A 337 -7.74 17.28 14.31
C ASP A 337 -7.44 16.00 13.56
N PHE A 338 -6.23 15.84 13.08
CA PHE A 338 -5.78 14.62 12.41
C PHE A 338 -5.81 13.39 13.33
N ILE A 339 -5.33 13.51 14.57
CA ILE A 339 -5.45 12.46 15.59
C ILE A 339 -6.93 12.13 15.86
N ASN A 340 -7.82 13.11 15.85
CA ASN A 340 -9.25 12.90 16.02
C ASN A 340 -9.86 12.12 14.85
N GLU A 341 -9.45 12.36 13.62
CA GLU A 341 -9.87 11.55 12.47
C GLU A 341 -9.34 10.11 12.59
N MET A 342 -8.09 9.92 12.98
CA MET A 342 -7.54 8.60 13.26
C MET A 342 -8.34 7.85 14.34
N ARG A 343 -8.82 8.57 15.37
CA ARG A 343 -9.62 7.99 16.46
C ARG A 343 -10.95 7.42 15.97
N LYS A 344 -11.54 7.98 14.92
CA LYS A 344 -12.77 7.43 14.30
C LYS A 344 -12.51 6.06 13.66
N VAL A 345 -11.29 5.78 13.24
CA VAL A 345 -10.88 4.53 12.57
C VAL A 345 -10.44 3.45 13.56
N ASP A 346 -9.60 3.80 14.52
CA ASP A 346 -9.13 2.88 15.59
C ASP A 346 -8.97 3.66 16.90
N SER A 347 -10.07 3.78 17.63
CA SER A 347 -10.11 4.50 18.91
C SER A 347 -9.17 3.90 19.94
N LEU A 348 -8.97 2.58 19.92
CA LEU A 348 -8.10 1.88 20.86
C LEU A 348 -6.62 2.23 20.61
N LEU A 349 -6.22 2.30 19.33
CA LEU A 349 -4.84 2.65 18.99
C LEU A 349 -4.50 4.08 19.44
N ILE A 350 -5.42 5.02 19.18
CA ILE A 350 -5.20 6.43 19.59
C ILE A 350 -5.20 6.57 21.10
N GLU A 351 -6.07 5.89 21.82
CA GLU A 351 -6.04 5.86 23.27
C GLU A 351 -4.72 5.28 23.81
N ALA A 352 -4.21 4.20 23.19
CA ALA A 352 -2.92 3.63 23.53
C ALA A 352 -1.78 4.62 23.25
N TYR A 353 -1.84 5.35 22.13
CA TYR A 353 -0.86 6.39 21.80
C TYR A 353 -0.80 7.49 22.86
N GLU A 354 -1.94 8.04 23.25
CA GLU A 354 -2.05 9.13 24.22
C GLU A 354 -1.62 8.71 25.63
N LEU A 355 -1.91 7.49 26.04
CA LEU A 355 -1.66 7.02 27.40
C LEU A 355 -0.31 6.32 27.60
N LEU A 356 0.17 5.61 26.59
CA LEU A 356 1.31 4.70 26.68
C LEU A 356 2.49 5.11 25.80
N GLY A 357 2.25 5.91 24.75
CA GLY A 357 3.26 6.29 23.76
C GLY A 357 3.49 5.22 22.68
N LEU A 358 4.19 5.62 21.61
CA LEU A 358 4.40 4.79 20.42
C LEU A 358 5.26 3.56 20.69
N ASP A 359 6.33 3.71 21.49
CA ASP A 359 7.27 2.63 21.81
C ASP A 359 6.54 1.46 22.48
N SER A 360 5.66 1.74 23.44
CA SER A 360 4.86 0.72 24.12
C SER A 360 3.93 -0.02 23.14
N ILE A 361 3.34 0.69 22.16
CA ILE A 361 2.49 0.07 21.16
C ILE A 361 3.30 -0.89 20.27
N MET A 362 4.52 -0.50 19.87
CA MET A 362 5.41 -1.33 19.08
C MET A 362 5.87 -2.58 19.86
N GLU A 363 6.25 -2.44 21.13
CA GLU A 363 6.61 -3.55 22.01
C GLU A 363 5.44 -4.55 22.21
N MET A 364 4.22 -4.06 22.24
CA MET A 364 3.01 -4.88 22.30
C MET A 364 2.63 -5.53 20.97
N ASP A 365 3.45 -5.35 19.92
CA ASP A 365 3.24 -5.88 18.58
C ASP A 365 1.85 -5.55 18.00
N TYR A 366 1.36 -4.34 18.31
CA TYR A 366 0.05 -3.80 17.87
C TYR A 366 -1.15 -4.66 18.30
N SER A 367 -0.97 -5.50 19.30
CA SER A 367 -1.97 -6.45 19.76
C SER A 367 -3.11 -5.76 20.49
N GLN A 368 -4.35 -5.92 20.01
CA GLN A 368 -5.54 -5.37 20.65
C GLN A 368 -5.66 -5.78 22.13
N LYS A 369 -5.38 -7.06 22.42
CA LYS A 369 -5.46 -7.58 23.79
C LYS A 369 -4.44 -6.92 24.69
N ARG A 370 -3.17 -6.84 24.28
CA ARG A 370 -2.08 -6.26 25.07
C ARG A 370 -2.28 -4.76 25.28
N MET A 371 -2.69 -4.02 24.23
CA MET A 371 -2.97 -2.58 24.37
C MET A 371 -4.12 -2.32 25.36
N ASN A 372 -5.23 -3.06 25.26
CA ASN A 372 -6.33 -2.94 26.22
C ASN A 372 -5.88 -3.21 27.66
N GLU A 373 -5.10 -4.27 27.88
CA GLU A 373 -4.57 -4.61 29.19
C GLU A 373 -3.66 -3.49 29.72
N ALA A 374 -2.76 -2.96 28.90
CA ALA A 374 -1.85 -1.89 29.27
C ALA A 374 -2.57 -0.55 29.55
N ILE A 375 -3.60 -0.20 28.77
CA ILE A 375 -4.45 0.98 28.99
C ILE A 375 -5.17 0.86 30.35
N ILE A 376 -5.76 -0.30 30.61
CA ILE A 376 -6.43 -0.57 31.89
C ILE A 376 -5.43 -0.41 33.05
N LEU A 377 -4.25 -1.01 32.95
CA LEU A 377 -3.19 -0.89 33.95
C LEU A 377 -2.78 0.57 34.15
N LYS A 378 -2.56 1.33 33.07
CA LYS A 378 -2.18 2.74 33.15
C LYS A 378 -3.25 3.62 33.79
N ARG A 379 -4.53 3.41 33.45
CA ARG A 379 -5.67 4.09 34.10
C ARG A 379 -5.79 3.73 35.57
N MET A 380 -5.46 2.49 35.93
CA MET A 380 -5.48 2.01 37.31
C MET A 380 -4.25 2.45 38.12
N GLN A 381 -3.15 2.78 37.52
CA GLN A 381 -1.95 3.36 38.15
C GLN A 381 -2.16 4.80 38.68
N GLY A 382 -3.25 5.45 38.31
CA GLY A 382 -3.71 6.62 39.03
C GLY A 382 -3.84 6.27 40.52
N ASN A 383 -3.04 6.92 41.40
CA ASN A 383 -2.71 6.60 42.78
C ASN A 383 -3.87 6.15 43.70
N THR A 384 -5.12 6.42 43.35
CA THR A 384 -6.29 6.16 44.19
C THR A 384 -6.85 4.76 44.04
N THR A 385 -6.97 4.25 42.78
CA THR A 385 -7.55 2.92 42.52
C THR A 385 -6.67 1.78 43.03
N VAL A 386 -5.37 1.86 42.74
CA VAL A 386 -4.39 0.86 43.22
C VAL A 386 -4.31 0.85 44.73
N LYS A 387 -4.30 2.04 45.36
CA LYS A 387 -4.31 2.17 46.83
C LYS A 387 -5.57 1.55 47.44
N LEU A 388 -6.74 1.79 46.86
CA LEU A 388 -7.99 1.23 47.38
C LEU A 388 -8.02 -0.31 47.22
N ILE A 389 -7.55 -0.83 46.09
CA ILE A 389 -7.46 -2.28 45.87
C ILE A 389 -6.44 -2.90 46.83
N LYS A 390 -5.26 -2.33 46.98
CA LYS A 390 -4.23 -2.81 47.94
C LYS A 390 -4.72 -2.75 49.40
N ASN A 391 -5.50 -1.75 49.74
CA ASN A 391 -6.09 -1.66 51.08
C ASN A 391 -7.20 -2.68 51.33
N SER A 392 -7.93 -3.09 50.26
CA SER A 392 -9.04 -4.05 50.37
C SER A 392 -8.58 -5.50 50.37
N PHE A 393 -7.38 -5.79 49.84
CA PHE A 393 -6.84 -7.15 49.79
C PHE A 393 -5.46 -7.19 50.48
N LYS A 394 -5.31 -8.17 51.37
CA LYS A 394 -4.05 -8.36 52.14
C LYS A 394 -3.25 -9.52 51.56
N THR A 395 -1.94 -9.35 51.40
CA THR A 395 -1.00 -10.44 51.09
C THR A 395 -0.98 -11.49 52.19
N GLY A 396 -0.71 -12.72 51.82
CA GLY A 396 -0.74 -13.87 52.76
C GLY A 396 -2.13 -14.50 52.99
N TYR A 397 -3.17 -13.98 52.32
CA TYR A 397 -4.54 -14.50 52.48
C TYR A 397 -5.07 -15.11 51.18
N LYS A 398 -6.09 -15.97 51.34
CA LYS A 398 -6.81 -16.62 50.22
C LYS A 398 -8.17 -15.94 50.05
N TYR A 399 -8.48 -15.55 48.84
CA TYR A 399 -9.76 -14.93 48.48
C TYR A 399 -10.47 -15.75 47.41
N LYS A 400 -11.79 -16.00 47.60
CA LYS A 400 -12.62 -16.65 46.58
C LYS A 400 -12.80 -15.72 45.37
N CYS A 401 -12.92 -16.29 44.16
CA CYS A 401 -13.18 -15.53 42.97
C CYS A 401 -14.42 -14.63 43.11
N SER A 402 -15.48 -15.06 43.75
CA SER A 402 -16.67 -14.27 44.01
C SER A 402 -16.40 -13.04 44.91
N GLN A 403 -15.58 -13.22 45.94
CA GLN A 403 -15.18 -12.09 46.81
C GLN A 403 -14.33 -11.07 46.06
N ILE A 404 -13.37 -11.54 45.24
CA ILE A 404 -12.54 -10.70 44.42
C ILE A 404 -13.38 -9.89 43.45
N VAL A 405 -14.29 -10.54 42.73
CA VAL A 405 -15.18 -9.87 41.75
C VAL A 405 -16.06 -8.83 42.45
N SER A 406 -16.69 -9.17 43.57
CA SER A 406 -17.56 -8.27 44.31
C SER A 406 -16.81 -7.01 44.79
N GLU A 407 -15.61 -7.18 45.37
CA GLU A 407 -14.85 -6.05 45.92
C GLU A 407 -14.26 -5.17 44.80
N LEU A 408 -13.73 -5.76 43.71
CA LEU A 408 -13.25 -4.98 42.57
C LEU A 408 -14.39 -4.22 41.89
N THR A 409 -15.58 -4.83 41.75
CA THR A 409 -16.74 -4.14 41.21
C THR A 409 -17.10 -2.94 42.04
N ARG A 410 -17.18 -3.09 43.40
CA ARG A 410 -17.46 -2.01 44.33
C ARG A 410 -16.46 -0.86 44.19
N ILE A 411 -15.17 -1.14 44.09
CA ILE A 411 -14.12 -0.11 43.97
C ILE A 411 -14.25 0.61 42.62
N PHE A 412 -14.51 -0.09 41.53
CA PHE A 412 -14.64 0.51 40.22
C PHE A 412 -15.90 1.36 40.07
N GLU A 413 -17.02 0.90 40.61
CA GLU A 413 -18.27 1.70 40.69
C GLU A 413 -18.06 2.97 41.50
N MET A 414 -17.40 2.90 42.66
CA MET A 414 -17.11 4.04 43.51
C MET A 414 -16.23 5.08 42.81
N LEU A 415 -15.33 4.67 41.91
CA LEU A 415 -14.45 5.54 41.14
C LEU A 415 -14.99 5.89 39.75
N ASN A 416 -16.23 5.47 39.44
CA ASN A 416 -16.86 5.66 38.14
C ASN A 416 -16.02 5.08 36.97
N ILE A 417 -15.33 3.96 37.21
CA ILE A 417 -14.54 3.24 36.22
C ILE A 417 -15.39 2.14 35.58
N HIS A 418 -15.58 2.22 34.27
CA HIS A 418 -16.31 1.20 33.51
C HIS A 418 -15.35 0.31 32.74
N PRO A 419 -14.99 -0.87 33.25
CA PRO A 419 -14.10 -1.80 32.55
C PRO A 419 -14.78 -2.36 31.29
N HIS A 420 -14.06 -2.35 30.16
CA HIS A 420 -14.55 -2.91 28.88
C HIS A 420 -14.79 -4.43 28.88
N LYS A 421 -14.39 -5.14 29.93
CA LYS A 421 -14.65 -6.58 30.12
C LYS A 421 -15.24 -6.81 31.51
N SER A 422 -16.03 -7.87 31.59
CA SER A 422 -16.56 -8.34 32.88
C SER A 422 -15.40 -8.64 33.86
N ILE A 423 -15.50 -8.09 35.05
CA ILE A 423 -14.55 -8.33 36.14
C ILE A 423 -14.59 -9.81 36.51
N ARG A 424 -13.45 -10.47 36.54
CA ARG A 424 -13.30 -11.89 36.89
C ARG A 424 -12.36 -12.05 38.07
N GLY A 425 -12.39 -13.22 38.73
CA GLY A 425 -11.46 -13.50 39.85
C GLY A 425 -9.99 -13.36 39.46
N GLU A 426 -9.64 -13.68 38.22
CA GLU A 426 -8.29 -13.53 37.67
C GLU A 426 -7.84 -12.07 37.47
N THR A 427 -8.75 -11.10 37.52
CA THR A 427 -8.43 -9.65 37.44
C THR A 427 -7.51 -9.22 38.58
N ILE A 428 -7.52 -9.91 39.73
CA ILE A 428 -6.64 -9.63 40.86
C ILE A 428 -5.15 -9.82 40.54
N ASN A 429 -4.83 -10.66 39.53
CA ASN A 429 -3.46 -10.93 39.08
C ASN A 429 -2.75 -9.71 38.52
N HIS A 430 -3.49 -8.64 38.20
CA HIS A 430 -2.91 -7.37 37.77
C HIS A 430 -2.33 -6.55 38.91
N TYR A 431 -2.70 -6.87 40.17
CA TYR A 431 -2.33 -6.10 41.35
C TYR A 431 -1.45 -6.88 42.32
N PHE A 432 -1.54 -8.21 42.28
CA PHE A 432 -0.84 -9.11 43.20
C PHE A 432 -0.23 -10.29 42.44
N ASP A 433 0.94 -10.72 42.91
CA ASP A 433 1.46 -12.05 42.59
C ASP A 433 0.58 -13.08 43.26
N THR A 434 0.00 -13.97 42.49
CA THR A 434 -1.05 -14.88 42.99
C THR A 434 -0.80 -16.33 42.62
N VAL A 435 -1.34 -17.22 43.46
CA VAL A 435 -1.39 -18.65 43.18
C VAL A 435 -2.85 -19.11 43.19
N PRO A 436 -3.33 -19.74 42.09
CA PRO A 436 -4.65 -20.34 42.08
C PRO A 436 -4.82 -21.38 43.18
N CYS A 437 -5.91 -21.30 43.91
CA CYS A 437 -6.17 -22.25 45.01
C CYS A 437 -7.66 -22.66 45.09
N ARG A 438 -7.94 -23.64 45.95
CA ARG A 438 -9.28 -24.07 46.32
C ARG A 438 -9.55 -23.72 47.77
N ILE A 439 -10.73 -23.18 48.05
CA ILE A 439 -11.07 -22.61 49.36
C ILE A 439 -12.35 -23.24 49.89
N GLY A 440 -12.30 -23.61 51.21
CA GLY A 440 -13.41 -24.14 51.98
C GLY A 440 -13.82 -25.57 51.63
N LYS A 441 -14.80 -26.12 52.36
CA LYS A 441 -15.31 -27.50 52.19
C LYS A 441 -15.90 -27.76 50.80
N LYS A 442 -16.44 -26.70 50.14
CA LYS A 442 -16.98 -26.76 48.75
C LYS A 442 -15.93 -26.62 47.65
N ARG A 443 -14.63 -26.53 48.02
CA ARG A 443 -13.49 -26.41 47.07
C ARG A 443 -13.70 -25.32 46.00
N GLU A 444 -14.24 -24.16 46.38
CA GLU A 444 -14.48 -23.05 45.51
C GLU A 444 -13.17 -22.48 44.93
N ARG A 445 -13.21 -21.98 43.68
CA ARG A 445 -12.03 -21.38 43.07
C ARG A 445 -11.66 -20.06 43.76
N GLY A 446 -10.37 -19.83 43.96
CA GLY A 446 -9.84 -18.60 44.53
C GLY A 446 -8.37 -18.40 44.23
N TYR A 447 -7.81 -17.37 44.81
CA TYR A 447 -6.40 -17.01 44.69
C TYR A 447 -5.79 -16.74 46.05
N PHE A 448 -4.55 -17.22 46.22
CA PHE A 448 -3.69 -16.88 47.34
C PHE A 448 -2.80 -15.73 46.91
N LEU A 449 -2.81 -14.58 47.60
CA LEU A 449 -2.02 -13.38 47.30
C LEU A 449 -0.66 -13.49 47.97
N ARG A 450 0.42 -13.56 47.17
CA ARG A 450 1.80 -13.70 47.68
C ARG A 450 2.44 -12.35 48.00
N ALA A 451 2.39 -11.43 47.02
CA ALA A 451 3.00 -10.11 47.11
C ALA A 451 2.19 -9.11 46.31
N GLU A 452 2.34 -7.82 46.64
CA GLU A 452 1.83 -6.75 45.80
C GLU A 452 2.71 -6.65 44.54
N LEU A 453 2.08 -6.52 43.38
CA LEU A 453 2.74 -6.05 42.17
C LEU A 453 2.75 -4.51 42.19
N LEU A 454 3.81 -3.87 41.73
CA LEU A 454 4.09 -2.43 41.76
C LEU A 454 2.90 -1.52 41.65
#